data_db4a99e79504b69d1f1e18e81f0fbaf3
#
_entry.id   db4a99e79504b69d1f1e18e81f0fbaf3
#
_cell.length_a   1.000
_cell.length_b   1.000
_cell.length_c   1.000
_cell.angle_alpha   90.00
_cell.angle_beta   90.00
_cell.angle_gamma   90.00
#
_symmetry.space_group_name_H-M   'P 1'
#
loop_
_entity.id
_entity.type
_entity.pdbx_description
1 polymer ?
#
loop_
_entity_poly.entity_id
_entity_poly.type
_entity_poly.pdbx_seq_one_letter_code
_entity_poly.pdbx_strand_id
1 'polypeptide(L)'
;MTDETLSRRRLLRAGLGGAAAVALGAPSVHAAPREVKISMQRSSVLFTVLKVKGTLAERLAPLGFAPSWHLFTSVIEPMTAGAVDIHADVADAVPIFTQAARAPLTFYARERGAPAAEAIIVPADSPIRTVADLKGRTVGVSRGSGSHYVLAAALKRAGLTFADIKPAYLQAPEGAAAFEQGSLDAWSIWDPFLAFAEAKRPVRVIADATGLTSYHRYYLVNDSFVAAQPEVVATIYRSLVEAGAWMRANPEAAVALLAPIWGDLPPPVVAAANSRRTYAVEPVERSQLGEQQAIADVFHEAKLIPRRIDATAVPIWQPPAGRG
;
A
#
# COMPACT_ATOMS: atom_id res chain seq x y z
N MET A 1 38.72 -76.50 -26.70
CA MET A 1 39.64 -76.30 -27.82
C MET A 1 38.71 -76.01 -28.99
N THR A 2 38.64 -74.87 -29.42
CA THR A 2 39.20 -73.99 -30.39
C THR A 2 38.40 -72.73 -30.41
N ASP A 3 39.16 -71.68 -30.34
CA ASP A 3 38.88 -70.24 -30.37
C ASP A 3 38.41 -69.88 -31.79
N GLU A 4 37.35 -69.01 -31.90
CA GLU A 4 37.11 -68.21 -33.13
C GLU A 4 36.67 -66.83 -32.78
N THR A 5 37.65 -65.93 -32.78
CA THR A 5 37.55 -64.50 -32.72
C THR A 5 36.88 -63.95 -33.98
N LEU A 6 35.61 -63.52 -33.92
CA LEU A 6 34.94 -62.82 -35.04
C LEU A 6 35.30 -61.30 -35.01
N SER A 7 36.02 -60.98 -36.09
CA SER A 7 36.60 -59.64 -36.39
C SER A 7 35.55 -58.55 -36.56
N ARG A 8 35.74 -57.41 -35.83
CA ARG A 8 34.92 -56.19 -35.86
C ARG A 8 34.92 -55.42 -37.20
N ARG A 9 35.44 -55.98 -38.28
CA ARG A 9 35.64 -55.24 -39.57
C ARG A 9 34.60 -55.53 -40.64
N ARG A 10 33.56 -56.35 -40.43
CA ARG A 10 32.59 -56.73 -41.48
C ARG A 10 31.17 -56.17 -41.34
N LEU A 11 30.89 -55.26 -40.43
CA LEU A 11 29.54 -54.66 -40.24
C LEU A 11 29.41 -53.21 -40.76
N LEU A 12 30.31 -52.72 -41.62
CA LEU A 12 30.30 -51.36 -42.15
C LEU A 12 29.95 -51.28 -43.64
N ARG A 13 29.13 -52.14 -44.21
CA ARG A 13 28.61 -51.98 -45.58
C ARG A 13 27.24 -52.59 -45.77
N ALA A 14 26.17 -51.96 -45.21
CA ALA A 14 24.82 -52.06 -45.78
C ALA A 14 23.91 -51.08 -45.03
N GLY A 15 23.36 -50.07 -45.70
CA GLY A 15 22.25 -49.29 -45.15
C GLY A 15 22.35 -47.77 -45.40
N LEU A 16 22.55 -47.36 -46.64
CA LEU A 16 22.07 -46.06 -47.11
C LEU A 16 20.57 -46.17 -47.33
N GLY A 17 19.79 -45.87 -46.33
CA GLY A 17 18.32 -45.79 -46.39
C GLY A 17 17.86 -44.57 -45.56
N GLY A 18 17.21 -43.60 -46.22
CA GLY A 18 16.76 -42.30 -45.77
C GLY A 18 16.32 -42.16 -44.35
N ALA A 19 17.07 -41.44 -43.56
CA ALA A 19 16.61 -40.90 -42.31
C ALA A 19 15.87 -39.58 -42.60
N ALA A 20 14.54 -39.62 -42.73
CA ALA A 20 13.71 -38.43 -42.58
C ALA A 20 13.92 -37.90 -41.17
N ALA A 21 14.62 -36.83 -41.01
CA ALA A 21 14.76 -36.10 -39.74
C ALA A 21 13.39 -35.52 -39.41
N VAL A 22 12.61 -36.20 -38.60
CA VAL A 22 11.49 -35.63 -37.87
C VAL A 22 12.12 -34.66 -36.89
N ALA A 23 12.09 -33.37 -37.21
CA ALA A 23 12.40 -32.29 -36.29
C ALA A 23 11.32 -32.34 -35.21
N LEU A 24 11.53 -33.13 -34.16
CA LEU A 24 10.80 -33.00 -32.91
C LEU A 24 11.16 -31.61 -32.39
N GLY A 25 10.23 -30.68 -32.56
CA GLY A 25 10.33 -29.37 -31.95
C GLY A 25 10.57 -29.56 -30.45
N ALA A 26 11.75 -29.19 -29.97
CA ALA A 26 12.03 -29.19 -28.54
C ALA A 26 10.93 -28.36 -27.86
N PRO A 27 10.30 -28.86 -26.80
CA PRO A 27 9.35 -28.05 -26.04
C PRO A 27 10.10 -26.81 -25.59
N SER A 28 9.57 -25.65 -25.99
CA SER A 28 10.09 -24.37 -25.50
C SER A 28 9.95 -24.38 -23.98
N VAL A 29 11.05 -24.61 -23.28
CA VAL A 29 11.12 -24.43 -21.82
C VAL A 29 10.88 -22.93 -21.60
N HIS A 30 9.63 -22.56 -21.38
CA HIS A 30 9.32 -21.22 -20.90
C HIS A 30 9.92 -21.12 -19.49
N ALA A 31 10.95 -20.29 -19.34
CA ALA A 31 11.48 -19.99 -18.03
C ALA A 31 10.32 -19.50 -17.15
N ALA A 32 10.27 -19.94 -15.89
CA ALA A 32 9.27 -19.46 -14.94
C ALA A 32 9.30 -17.92 -14.90
N PRO A 33 8.16 -17.26 -14.86
CA PRO A 33 8.11 -15.80 -14.84
C PRO A 33 8.86 -15.27 -13.59
N ARG A 34 9.57 -14.16 -13.78
CA ARG A 34 10.21 -13.46 -12.66
C ARG A 34 9.13 -12.88 -11.74
N GLU A 35 9.35 -12.94 -10.44
CA GLU A 35 8.40 -12.37 -9.50
C GLU A 35 8.56 -10.86 -9.39
N VAL A 36 7.43 -10.15 -9.26
CA VAL A 36 7.36 -8.79 -8.72
C VAL A 36 6.78 -8.92 -7.32
N LYS A 37 7.60 -8.68 -6.32
CA LYS A 37 7.20 -8.75 -4.91
C LYS A 37 6.46 -7.49 -4.51
N ILE A 38 5.19 -7.63 -4.19
CA ILE A 38 4.30 -6.50 -3.88
C ILE A 38 3.90 -6.59 -2.39
N SER A 39 4.29 -5.59 -1.59
CA SER A 39 3.77 -5.47 -0.24
C SER A 39 2.44 -4.75 -0.24
N MET A 40 1.52 -5.21 0.60
CA MET A 40 0.21 -4.59 0.76
C MET A 40 -0.30 -4.75 2.19
N GLN A 41 -1.24 -3.91 2.56
CA GLN A 41 -2.03 -4.02 3.78
C GLN A 41 -3.46 -4.42 3.40
N ARG A 42 -4.24 -4.84 4.38
CA ARG A 42 -5.67 -5.15 4.17
C ARG A 42 -6.46 -3.95 3.62
N SER A 43 -6.03 -2.73 3.93
CA SER A 43 -6.60 -1.47 3.43
C SER A 43 -6.10 -1.05 2.04
N SER A 44 -5.21 -1.81 1.41
CA SER A 44 -4.68 -1.51 0.07
C SER A 44 -5.68 -1.91 -1.00
N VAL A 45 -6.62 -1.01 -1.31
CA VAL A 45 -7.82 -1.29 -2.12
C VAL A 45 -7.49 -1.59 -3.56
N LEU A 46 -6.73 -0.71 -4.26
CA LEU A 46 -6.53 -0.87 -5.70
C LEU A 46 -5.71 -2.12 -6.03
N PHE A 47 -4.68 -2.42 -5.26
CA PHE A 47 -3.95 -3.69 -5.42
C PHE A 47 -4.79 -4.92 -5.08
N THR A 48 -5.71 -4.80 -4.12
CA THR A 48 -6.68 -5.85 -3.83
C THR A 48 -7.58 -6.13 -5.03
N VAL A 49 -8.10 -5.08 -5.67
CA VAL A 49 -8.91 -5.19 -6.90
C VAL A 49 -8.10 -5.87 -8.01
N LEU A 50 -6.87 -5.42 -8.25
CA LEU A 50 -5.98 -6.00 -9.27
C LEU A 50 -5.67 -7.48 -9.00
N LYS A 51 -5.47 -7.84 -7.73
CA LYS A 51 -5.21 -9.21 -7.28
C LYS A 51 -6.42 -10.12 -7.51
N VAL A 52 -7.60 -9.70 -7.02
CA VAL A 52 -8.82 -10.51 -7.09
C VAL A 52 -9.28 -10.70 -8.53
N LYS A 53 -9.15 -9.66 -9.36
CA LYS A 53 -9.51 -9.73 -10.79
C LYS A 53 -8.46 -10.43 -11.65
N GLY A 54 -7.26 -10.69 -11.14
CA GLY A 54 -6.16 -11.29 -11.91
C GLY A 54 -5.53 -10.37 -12.95
N THR A 55 -6.05 -9.16 -13.14
CA THR A 55 -5.71 -8.27 -14.26
C THR A 55 -4.24 -7.83 -14.25
N LEU A 56 -3.61 -7.70 -13.07
CA LEU A 56 -2.20 -7.36 -13.02
C LEU A 56 -1.32 -8.51 -13.51
N ALA A 57 -1.65 -9.76 -13.15
CA ALA A 57 -0.92 -10.94 -13.60
C ALA A 57 -0.98 -11.06 -15.14
N GLU A 58 -2.16 -10.88 -15.73
CA GLU A 58 -2.36 -10.89 -17.18
C GLU A 58 -1.51 -9.84 -17.90
N ARG A 59 -1.37 -8.64 -17.33
CA ARG A 59 -0.59 -7.55 -17.92
C ARG A 59 0.91 -7.68 -17.74
N LEU A 60 1.36 -8.35 -16.69
CA LEU A 60 2.77 -8.58 -16.43
C LEU A 60 3.32 -9.80 -17.16
N ALA A 61 2.47 -10.77 -17.50
CA ALA A 61 2.88 -12.00 -18.19
C ALA A 61 3.63 -11.75 -19.52
N PRO A 62 3.19 -10.84 -20.43
CA PRO A 62 3.93 -10.54 -21.65
C PRO A 62 5.33 -9.94 -21.40
N LEU A 63 5.56 -9.35 -20.22
CA LEU A 63 6.86 -8.83 -19.80
C LEU A 63 7.74 -9.89 -19.13
N GLY A 64 7.25 -11.13 -18.99
CA GLY A 64 7.93 -12.23 -18.31
C GLY A 64 7.90 -12.13 -16.79
N PHE A 65 6.90 -11.44 -16.23
CA PHE A 65 6.72 -11.27 -14.79
C PHE A 65 5.39 -11.80 -14.27
N ALA A 66 5.37 -12.16 -12.98
CA ALA A 66 4.16 -12.49 -12.24
C ALA A 66 4.17 -11.74 -10.88
N PRO A 67 3.01 -11.24 -10.40
CA PRO A 67 2.93 -10.59 -9.10
C PRO A 67 2.99 -11.64 -7.97
N SER A 68 3.80 -11.37 -6.96
CA SER A 68 3.87 -12.10 -5.69
C SER A 68 3.37 -11.18 -4.57
N TRP A 69 2.33 -11.61 -3.84
CA TRP A 69 1.58 -10.75 -2.92
C TRP A 69 1.96 -11.02 -1.47
N HIS A 70 2.45 -9.99 -0.77
CA HIS A 70 2.91 -10.08 0.60
C HIS A 70 2.08 -9.14 1.49
N LEU A 71 1.30 -9.72 2.40
CA LEU A 71 0.44 -8.98 3.32
C LEU A 71 1.18 -8.69 4.62
N PHE A 72 1.25 -7.41 5.00
CA PHE A 72 1.89 -6.96 6.23
C PHE A 72 0.90 -6.16 7.10
N THR A 73 1.07 -6.26 8.41
CA THR A 73 0.36 -5.42 9.38
C THR A 73 1.01 -4.03 9.45
N SER A 74 2.35 -3.98 9.48
CA SER A 74 3.16 -2.77 9.31
C SER A 74 3.97 -2.90 8.03
N VAL A 75 4.06 -1.84 7.25
CA VAL A 75 4.80 -1.82 5.97
C VAL A 75 6.15 -1.12 6.08
N ILE A 76 6.41 -0.43 7.19
CA ILE A 76 7.63 0.38 7.35
C ILE A 76 8.89 -0.51 7.34
N GLU A 77 8.85 -1.63 8.05
CA GLU A 77 9.98 -2.56 8.14
C GLU A 77 10.33 -3.20 6.78
N PRO A 78 9.39 -3.84 6.03
CA PRO A 78 9.72 -4.42 4.73
C PRO A 78 10.11 -3.35 3.70
N MET A 79 9.57 -2.14 3.79
CA MET A 79 9.96 -1.00 2.95
C MET A 79 11.41 -0.59 3.23
N THR A 80 11.77 -0.48 4.51
CA THR A 80 13.12 -0.06 4.92
C THR A 80 14.17 -1.12 4.61
N ALA A 81 13.80 -2.40 4.72
CA ALA A 81 14.69 -3.52 4.45
C ALA A 81 14.93 -3.78 2.94
N GLY A 82 14.17 -3.14 2.04
CA GLY A 82 14.25 -3.42 0.60
C GLY A 82 13.83 -4.85 0.23
N ALA A 83 13.02 -5.50 1.07
CA ALA A 83 12.63 -6.90 0.89
C ALA A 83 11.59 -7.13 -0.21
N VAL A 84 10.95 -6.08 -0.70
CA VAL A 84 9.90 -6.09 -1.72
C VAL A 84 10.21 -5.04 -2.79
N ASP A 85 9.68 -5.25 -3.98
CA ASP A 85 9.94 -4.40 -5.15
C ASP A 85 8.97 -3.22 -5.22
N ILE A 86 7.69 -3.50 -4.99
CA ILE A 86 6.58 -2.55 -5.09
C ILE A 86 5.85 -2.47 -3.74
N HIS A 87 5.55 -1.27 -3.32
CA HIS A 87 4.70 -1.01 -2.17
C HIS A 87 3.34 -0.50 -2.64
N ALA A 88 2.28 -1.10 -2.09
CA ALA A 88 0.92 -0.60 -2.24
C ALA A 88 0.79 0.78 -1.59
N ASP A 89 -0.41 1.36 -1.73
CA ASP A 89 -0.70 2.66 -1.17
C ASP A 89 -0.45 2.73 0.33
N VAL A 90 0.29 3.75 0.74
CA VAL A 90 0.53 4.11 2.13
C VAL A 90 0.04 5.54 2.39
N ALA A 91 -0.39 5.82 3.62
CA ALA A 91 -0.76 7.16 4.04
C ALA A 91 0.44 8.12 3.90
N ASP A 92 0.15 9.40 3.70
CA ASP A 92 1.10 10.49 3.50
C ASP A 92 2.20 10.60 4.57
N ALA A 93 1.90 10.20 5.79
CA ALA A 93 2.85 10.20 6.91
C ALA A 93 3.88 9.06 6.86
N VAL A 94 3.55 7.92 6.24
CA VAL A 94 4.41 6.73 6.21
C VAL A 94 5.75 6.97 5.48
N PRO A 95 5.78 7.64 4.31
CA PRO A 95 7.02 7.90 3.61
C PRO A 95 8.03 8.72 4.43
N ILE A 96 7.57 9.52 5.38
CA ILE A 96 8.46 10.32 6.25
C ILE A 96 9.34 9.43 7.13
N PHE A 97 8.77 8.35 7.66
CA PHE A 97 9.53 7.37 8.46
C PHE A 97 10.55 6.61 7.61
N THR A 98 10.17 6.19 6.41
CA THR A 98 11.09 5.48 5.51
C THR A 98 12.22 6.38 5.01
N GLN A 99 11.94 7.66 4.72
CA GLN A 99 12.96 8.65 4.40
C GLN A 99 13.90 8.93 5.58
N ALA A 100 13.36 9.07 6.79
CA ALA A 100 14.15 9.22 8.00
C ALA A 100 15.08 8.00 8.23
N ALA A 101 14.65 6.81 7.83
CA ALA A 101 15.44 5.58 7.83
C ALA A 101 16.36 5.43 6.60
N ARG A 102 16.32 6.35 5.63
CA ARG A 102 17.08 6.30 4.36
C ARG A 102 16.76 5.07 3.51
N ALA A 103 15.51 4.63 3.52
CA ALA A 103 15.07 3.55 2.65
C ALA A 103 15.22 3.94 1.17
N PRO A 104 15.72 3.04 0.31
CA PRO A 104 15.94 3.32 -1.11
C PRO A 104 14.63 3.23 -1.90
N LEU A 105 13.80 4.25 -1.79
CA LEU A 105 12.44 4.26 -2.32
C LEU A 105 12.16 5.48 -3.19
N THR A 106 11.57 5.21 -4.35
CA THR A 106 11.07 6.18 -5.32
C THR A 106 9.53 6.25 -5.25
N PHE A 107 8.98 7.46 -5.27
CA PHE A 107 7.55 7.67 -5.46
C PHE A 107 7.17 7.45 -6.92
N TYR A 108 6.21 6.55 -7.22
CA TYR A 108 5.81 6.31 -8.60
C TYR A 108 4.35 6.65 -8.91
N ALA A 109 3.52 6.81 -7.89
CA ALA A 109 2.15 7.28 -8.02
C ALA A 109 1.65 7.86 -6.70
N ARG A 110 0.58 8.64 -6.78
CA ARG A 110 -0.22 9.02 -5.62
C ARG A 110 -1.71 8.85 -5.93
N GLU A 111 -2.50 8.67 -4.88
CA GLU A 111 -3.94 8.80 -4.94
C GLU A 111 -4.32 10.18 -4.40
N ARG A 112 -5.23 10.86 -5.09
CA ARG A 112 -5.69 12.19 -4.69
C ARG A 112 -6.29 12.16 -3.28
N GLY A 113 -6.09 13.23 -2.55
CA GLY A 113 -6.43 13.35 -1.14
C GLY A 113 -7.87 13.02 -0.78
N ALA A 114 -8.04 12.51 0.43
CA ALA A 114 -9.29 12.04 1.00
C ALA A 114 -9.36 12.36 2.52
N PRO A 115 -9.30 13.64 2.94
CA PRO A 115 -9.11 14.02 4.35
C PRO A 115 -10.22 13.51 5.28
N ALA A 116 -11.45 13.32 4.79
CA ALA A 116 -12.54 12.75 5.57
C ALA A 116 -12.38 11.24 5.90
N ALA A 117 -11.39 10.56 5.29
CA ALA A 117 -11.11 9.14 5.55
C ALA A 117 -10.23 8.90 6.79
N GLU A 118 -9.81 9.97 7.49
CA GLU A 118 -9.11 9.92 8.77
C GLU A 118 -9.76 10.87 9.77
N ALA A 119 -9.96 10.40 11.01
CA ALA A 119 -10.60 11.21 12.04
C ALA A 119 -10.13 10.87 13.45
N ILE A 120 -10.33 11.82 14.36
CA ILE A 120 -10.28 11.62 15.81
C ILE A 120 -11.72 11.50 16.27
N ILE A 121 -12.09 10.32 16.78
CA ILE A 121 -13.45 10.00 17.23
C ILE A 121 -13.50 9.79 18.74
N VAL A 122 -14.67 10.08 19.30
CA VAL A 122 -15.04 9.80 20.69
C VAL A 122 -16.42 9.14 20.73
N PRO A 123 -16.79 8.43 21.80
CA PRO A 123 -18.19 8.01 22.00
C PRO A 123 -19.13 9.23 21.94
N ALA A 124 -20.31 9.07 21.34
CA ALA A 124 -21.24 10.19 21.16
C ALA A 124 -21.71 10.82 22.47
N ASP A 125 -21.78 10.03 23.54
CA ASP A 125 -22.12 10.43 24.91
C ASP A 125 -20.93 10.99 25.71
N SER A 126 -19.70 10.93 25.15
CA SER A 126 -18.51 11.47 25.79
C SER A 126 -18.65 12.97 26.09
N PRO A 127 -18.13 13.48 27.22
CA PRO A 127 -18.04 14.90 27.50
C PRO A 127 -17.04 15.65 26.61
N ILE A 128 -16.16 14.92 25.89
CA ILE A 128 -15.16 15.46 24.98
C ILE A 128 -15.86 15.99 23.72
N ARG A 129 -15.73 17.29 23.44
CA ARG A 129 -16.36 17.98 22.30
C ARG A 129 -15.35 18.49 21.28
N THR A 130 -14.16 18.80 21.74
CA THR A 130 -13.07 19.42 20.95
C THR A 130 -11.76 18.69 21.20
N VAL A 131 -10.76 18.96 20.36
CA VAL A 131 -9.40 18.43 20.56
C VAL A 131 -8.78 18.96 21.87
N ALA A 132 -9.13 20.19 22.32
CA ALA A 132 -8.65 20.73 23.59
C ALA A 132 -9.07 19.90 24.79
N ASP A 133 -10.23 19.22 24.72
CA ASP A 133 -10.76 18.38 25.80
C ASP A 133 -10.00 17.03 25.94
N LEU A 134 -9.06 16.74 25.00
CA LEU A 134 -8.20 15.55 25.06
C LEU A 134 -7.13 15.64 26.16
N LYS A 135 -6.95 16.81 26.78
CA LYS A 135 -5.96 16.98 27.86
C LYS A 135 -6.19 15.97 28.99
N GLY A 136 -5.15 15.17 29.31
CA GLY A 136 -5.19 14.11 30.32
C GLY A 136 -5.95 12.84 29.90
N ARG A 137 -6.51 12.77 28.68
CA ARG A 137 -7.30 11.66 28.16
C ARG A 137 -6.43 10.57 27.53
N THR A 138 -6.96 9.34 27.54
CA THR A 138 -6.33 8.21 26.86
C THR A 138 -6.74 8.18 25.41
N VAL A 139 -5.78 8.42 24.50
CA VAL A 139 -6.03 8.52 23.05
C VAL A 139 -5.32 7.39 22.31
N GLY A 140 -6.10 6.52 21.68
CA GLY A 140 -5.57 5.44 20.83
C GLY A 140 -5.06 5.97 19.50
N VAL A 141 -3.91 5.48 19.05
CA VAL A 141 -3.32 5.84 17.75
C VAL A 141 -2.29 4.80 17.30
N SER A 142 -2.21 4.52 16.01
CA SER A 142 -1.15 3.66 15.45
C SER A 142 0.09 4.49 15.15
N ARG A 143 1.22 4.10 15.74
CA ARG A 143 2.50 4.82 15.56
C ARG A 143 2.92 4.82 14.08
N GLY A 144 3.28 5.98 13.55
CA GLY A 144 3.78 6.14 12.19
C GLY A 144 2.72 6.11 11.10
N SER A 145 1.43 6.08 11.47
CA SER A 145 0.31 6.14 10.52
C SER A 145 -0.07 7.59 10.16
N GLY A 146 -0.92 7.76 9.14
CA GLY A 146 -1.56 9.05 8.82
C GLY A 146 -2.32 9.60 10.02
N SER A 147 -3.09 8.75 10.71
CA SER A 147 -3.84 9.17 11.91
C SER A 147 -2.93 9.63 13.07
N HIS A 148 -1.66 9.18 13.11
CA HIS A 148 -0.67 9.71 14.04
C HIS A 148 -0.31 11.16 13.71
N TYR A 149 -0.18 11.48 12.42
CA TYR A 149 0.02 12.85 11.99
C TYR A 149 -1.21 13.72 12.24
N VAL A 150 -2.41 13.24 11.91
CA VAL A 150 -3.66 13.98 12.17
C VAL A 150 -3.79 14.31 13.64
N LEU A 151 -3.50 13.35 14.54
CA LEU A 151 -3.50 13.62 15.99
C LEU A 151 -2.45 14.67 16.37
N ALA A 152 -1.21 14.54 15.89
CA ALA A 152 -0.13 15.48 16.17
C ALA A 152 -0.49 16.90 15.73
N ALA A 153 -0.98 17.06 14.49
CA ALA A 153 -1.37 18.33 13.92
C ALA A 153 -2.60 18.94 14.60
N ALA A 154 -3.59 18.12 14.94
CA ALA A 154 -4.77 18.56 15.68
C ALA A 154 -4.43 19.05 17.08
N LEU A 155 -3.59 18.31 17.83
CA LEU A 155 -3.09 18.72 19.13
C LEU A 155 -2.33 20.04 19.05
N LYS A 156 -1.38 20.18 18.10
CA LYS A 156 -0.62 21.42 17.87
C LYS A 156 -1.55 22.60 17.61
N ARG A 157 -2.58 22.42 16.77
CA ARG A 157 -3.57 23.47 16.49
C ARG A 157 -4.39 23.87 17.73
N ALA A 158 -4.62 22.92 18.65
CA ALA A 158 -5.30 23.17 19.91
C ALA A 158 -4.38 23.67 21.04
N GLY A 159 -3.09 23.95 20.75
CA GLY A 159 -2.10 24.35 21.74
C GLY A 159 -1.65 23.23 22.68
N LEU A 160 -1.86 21.97 22.28
CA LEU A 160 -1.49 20.78 23.03
C LEU A 160 -0.33 20.02 22.33
N THR A 161 0.26 19.11 23.10
CA THR A 161 1.30 18.19 22.65
C THR A 161 0.96 16.76 23.07
N PHE A 162 1.74 15.77 22.65
CA PHE A 162 1.60 14.41 23.16
C PHE A 162 1.84 14.26 24.67
N ALA A 163 2.56 15.20 25.30
CA ALA A 163 2.76 15.21 26.74
C ALA A 163 1.50 15.62 27.52
N ASP A 164 0.55 16.27 26.86
CA ASP A 164 -0.72 16.70 27.47
C ASP A 164 -1.80 15.62 27.44
N ILE A 165 -1.58 14.51 26.73
CA ILE A 165 -2.51 13.36 26.63
C ILE A 165 -1.84 12.08 27.14
N LYS A 166 -2.58 10.99 27.19
CA LYS A 166 -2.07 9.64 27.44
C LYS A 166 -2.15 8.84 26.13
N PRO A 167 -1.11 8.85 25.28
CA PRO A 167 -1.17 8.14 24.00
C PRO A 167 -1.09 6.64 24.22
N ALA A 168 -2.07 5.89 23.70
CA ALA A 168 -2.08 4.43 23.63
C ALA A 168 -1.70 4.02 22.21
N TYR A 169 -0.46 3.55 22.04
CA TYR A 169 0.05 3.10 20.74
C TYR A 169 -0.41 1.67 20.46
N LEU A 170 -1.44 1.53 19.62
CA LEU A 170 -2.10 0.28 19.29
C LEU A 170 -2.17 0.13 17.77
N GLN A 171 -2.06 -1.10 17.27
CA GLN A 171 -2.43 -1.38 15.88
C GLN A 171 -3.95 -1.22 15.70
N ALA A 172 -4.41 -0.93 14.48
CA ALA A 172 -5.81 -0.59 14.24
C ALA A 172 -6.82 -1.63 14.75
N PRO A 173 -6.62 -2.97 14.61
CA PRO A 173 -7.51 -3.96 15.19
C PRO A 173 -7.56 -3.95 16.72
N GLU A 174 -6.41 -3.73 17.36
CA GLU A 174 -6.30 -3.62 18.83
C GLU A 174 -6.98 -2.33 19.33
N GLY A 175 -6.77 -1.22 18.59
CA GLY A 175 -7.43 0.06 18.85
C GLY A 175 -8.94 -0.03 18.73
N ALA A 176 -9.47 -0.76 17.74
CA ALA A 176 -10.89 -1.00 17.58
C ALA A 176 -11.48 -1.71 18.81
N ALA A 177 -10.85 -2.81 19.26
CA ALA A 177 -11.28 -3.54 20.45
C ALA A 177 -11.22 -2.68 21.73
N ALA A 178 -10.12 -1.92 21.92
CA ALA A 178 -9.95 -1.04 23.07
C ALA A 178 -10.97 0.11 23.09
N PHE A 179 -11.29 0.68 21.93
CA PHE A 179 -12.31 1.73 21.81
C PHE A 179 -13.72 1.19 22.07
N GLU A 180 -14.04 0.01 21.54
CA GLU A 180 -15.34 -0.65 21.76
C GLU A 180 -15.55 -0.99 23.25
N GLN A 181 -14.50 -1.44 23.95
CA GLN A 181 -14.51 -1.76 25.38
C GLN A 181 -14.49 -0.52 26.29
N GLY A 182 -14.36 0.69 25.75
CA GLY A 182 -14.27 1.92 26.53
C GLY A 182 -12.93 2.14 27.24
N SER A 183 -11.87 1.43 26.84
CA SER A 183 -10.51 1.60 27.36
C SER A 183 -9.80 2.84 26.78
N LEU A 184 -10.36 3.43 25.72
CA LEU A 184 -9.89 4.67 25.10
C LEU A 184 -10.97 5.75 25.26
N ASP A 185 -10.56 6.96 25.67
CA ASP A 185 -11.42 8.15 25.66
C ASP A 185 -11.66 8.67 24.24
N ALA A 186 -10.66 8.56 23.39
CA ALA A 186 -10.68 8.93 21.97
C ALA A 186 -9.82 7.99 21.14
N TRP A 187 -10.10 7.94 19.84
CA TRP A 187 -9.32 7.14 18.90
C TRP A 187 -9.05 7.92 17.59
N SER A 188 -7.78 8.04 17.23
CA SER A 188 -7.37 8.60 15.94
C SER A 188 -7.16 7.47 14.95
N ILE A 189 -7.96 7.43 13.87
CA ILE A 189 -8.10 6.26 13.00
C ILE A 189 -8.49 6.63 11.56
N TRP A 190 -8.33 5.68 10.65
CA TRP A 190 -8.64 5.78 9.22
C TRP A 190 -9.61 4.68 8.77
N ASP A 191 -10.19 4.85 7.57
CA ASP A 191 -11.04 3.83 6.94
C ASP A 191 -10.27 2.57 6.51
N PRO A 192 -10.86 1.37 6.64
CA PRO A 192 -12.27 1.10 6.97
C PRO A 192 -12.59 1.05 8.48
N PHE A 193 -11.61 1.22 9.35
CA PHE A 193 -11.82 1.15 10.81
C PHE A 193 -12.69 2.29 11.32
N LEU A 194 -12.62 3.49 10.70
CA LEU A 194 -13.48 4.61 11.02
C LEU A 194 -14.95 4.25 10.74
N ALA A 195 -15.27 3.79 9.53
CA ALA A 195 -16.61 3.38 9.16
C ALA A 195 -17.11 2.20 10.02
N PHE A 196 -16.21 1.27 10.39
CA PHE A 196 -16.54 0.18 11.30
C PHE A 196 -16.92 0.70 12.69
N ALA A 197 -16.16 1.63 13.26
CA ALA A 197 -16.47 2.22 14.57
C ALA A 197 -17.82 2.95 14.55
N GLU A 198 -18.09 3.73 13.50
CA GLU A 198 -19.37 4.44 13.29
C GLU A 198 -20.56 3.49 13.19
N ALA A 199 -20.39 2.31 12.60
CA ALA A 199 -21.44 1.31 12.48
C ALA A 199 -21.67 0.51 13.78
N LYS A 200 -20.64 0.36 14.61
CA LYS A 200 -20.73 -0.41 15.88
C LYS A 200 -21.43 0.34 16.99
N ARG A 201 -21.20 1.63 17.09
CA ARG A 201 -21.80 2.49 18.12
C ARG A 201 -21.86 3.94 17.66
N PRO A 202 -22.77 4.75 18.20
CA PRO A 202 -22.76 6.18 17.96
C PRO A 202 -21.43 6.82 18.40
N VAL A 203 -20.77 7.48 17.46
CA VAL A 203 -19.52 8.22 17.69
C VAL A 203 -19.68 9.69 17.27
N ARG A 204 -18.81 10.52 17.79
CA ARG A 204 -18.63 11.92 17.36
C ARG A 204 -17.24 12.09 16.81
N VAL A 205 -17.14 12.64 15.61
CA VAL A 205 -15.89 13.16 15.06
C VAL A 205 -15.60 14.52 15.71
N ILE A 206 -14.48 14.65 16.38
CA ILE A 206 -14.03 15.92 17.00
C ILE A 206 -13.01 16.65 16.13
N ALA A 207 -12.35 15.95 15.22
CA ALA A 207 -11.54 16.47 14.13
C ALA A 207 -11.38 15.40 13.05
N ASP A 208 -11.27 15.80 11.80
CA ASP A 208 -10.78 14.98 10.70
C ASP A 208 -9.51 15.60 10.12
N ALA A 209 -8.98 15.04 9.03
CA ALA A 209 -7.78 15.57 8.41
C ALA A 209 -8.01 16.87 7.62
N THR A 210 -9.24 17.34 7.47
CA THR A 210 -9.57 18.57 6.74
C THR A 210 -8.87 19.79 7.33
N GLY A 211 -8.06 20.47 6.50
CA GLY A 211 -7.26 21.63 6.92
C GLY A 211 -6.04 21.27 7.79
N LEU A 212 -5.75 19.98 7.98
CA LEU A 212 -4.53 19.48 8.62
C LEU A 212 -3.59 18.83 7.59
N THR A 213 -4.15 17.96 6.73
CA THR A 213 -3.49 17.35 5.58
C THR A 213 -4.53 17.03 4.52
N SER A 214 -4.10 16.92 3.25
CA SER A 214 -4.95 16.40 2.17
C SER A 214 -5.18 14.89 2.29
N TYR A 215 -4.40 14.21 3.10
CA TYR A 215 -4.41 12.76 3.22
C TYR A 215 -4.27 12.08 1.86
N HIS A 216 -3.20 12.41 1.16
CA HIS A 216 -2.78 11.67 -0.04
C HIS A 216 -2.30 10.28 0.33
N ARG A 217 -2.48 9.34 -0.58
CA ARG A 217 -1.85 8.03 -0.47
C ARG A 217 -0.77 7.91 -1.54
N TYR A 218 0.41 7.46 -1.14
CA TYR A 218 1.55 7.31 -2.03
C TYR A 218 1.85 5.86 -2.33
N TYR A 219 2.29 5.60 -3.56
CA TYR A 219 2.76 4.32 -4.02
C TYR A 219 4.27 4.40 -4.21
N LEU A 220 4.99 3.47 -3.64
CA LEU A 220 6.44 3.50 -3.59
C LEU A 220 7.03 2.25 -4.27
N VAL A 221 8.18 2.42 -4.86
CA VAL A 221 8.93 1.36 -5.53
C VAL A 221 10.39 1.39 -5.06
N ASN A 222 11.02 0.23 -4.96
CA ASN A 222 12.46 0.15 -4.65
C ASN A 222 13.27 0.80 -5.80
N ASP A 223 14.26 1.62 -5.45
CA ASP A 223 15.08 2.37 -6.41
C ASP A 223 15.76 1.44 -7.43
N SER A 224 16.31 0.32 -6.98
CA SER A 224 16.96 -0.65 -7.87
C SER A 224 15.95 -1.33 -8.81
N PHE A 225 14.73 -1.57 -8.34
CA PHE A 225 13.70 -2.20 -9.17
C PHE A 225 13.20 -1.25 -10.26
N VAL A 226 12.89 0.01 -9.93
CA VAL A 226 12.44 0.98 -10.94
C VAL A 226 13.51 1.27 -11.99
N ALA A 227 14.79 1.31 -11.59
CA ALA A 227 15.91 1.48 -12.52
C ALA A 227 16.05 0.29 -13.47
N ALA A 228 15.89 -0.95 -12.97
CA ALA A 228 16.04 -2.17 -13.75
C ALA A 228 14.81 -2.54 -14.58
N GLN A 229 13.60 -2.17 -14.14
CA GLN A 229 12.32 -2.62 -14.71
C GLN A 229 11.31 -1.47 -14.89
N PRO A 230 11.67 -0.37 -15.59
CA PRO A 230 10.81 0.81 -15.71
C PRO A 230 9.49 0.51 -16.44
N GLU A 231 9.47 -0.45 -17.38
CA GLU A 231 8.25 -0.83 -18.09
C GLU A 231 7.26 -1.62 -17.22
N VAL A 232 7.78 -2.44 -16.30
CA VAL A 232 6.96 -3.13 -15.30
C VAL A 232 6.28 -2.10 -14.40
N VAL A 233 7.02 -1.09 -13.91
CA VAL A 233 6.48 -0.01 -13.09
C VAL A 233 5.42 0.79 -13.87
N ALA A 234 5.68 1.11 -15.14
CA ALA A 234 4.71 1.79 -16.01
C ALA A 234 3.41 0.97 -16.19
N THR A 235 3.54 -0.35 -16.33
CA THR A 235 2.39 -1.25 -16.46
C THR A 235 1.58 -1.32 -15.17
N ILE A 236 2.24 -1.36 -14.01
CA ILE A 236 1.59 -1.31 -12.70
C ILE A 236 0.88 0.04 -12.51
N TYR A 237 1.53 1.16 -12.84
CA TYR A 237 0.93 2.49 -12.77
C TYR A 237 -0.37 2.57 -13.60
N ARG A 238 -0.34 2.17 -14.87
CA ARG A 238 -1.54 2.13 -15.72
C ARG A 238 -2.65 1.26 -15.13
N SER A 239 -2.26 0.09 -14.58
CA SER A 239 -3.21 -0.81 -13.94
C SER A 239 -3.88 -0.20 -12.71
N LEU A 240 -3.15 0.58 -11.92
CA LEU A 240 -3.71 1.32 -10.77
C LEU A 240 -4.68 2.42 -11.22
N VAL A 241 -4.35 3.18 -12.27
CA VAL A 241 -5.23 4.22 -12.84
C VAL A 241 -6.56 3.61 -13.27
N GLU A 242 -6.51 2.47 -13.98
CA GLU A 242 -7.71 1.76 -14.45
C GLU A 242 -8.49 1.12 -13.31
N ALA A 243 -7.81 0.52 -12.32
CA ALA A 243 -8.47 -0.01 -11.12
C ALA A 243 -9.21 1.10 -10.36
N GLY A 244 -8.60 2.28 -10.23
CA GLY A 244 -9.24 3.45 -9.63
C GLY A 244 -10.46 3.93 -10.43
N ALA A 245 -10.37 3.96 -11.76
CA ALA A 245 -11.51 4.28 -12.63
C ALA A 245 -12.64 3.24 -12.47
N TRP A 246 -12.28 1.95 -12.40
CA TRP A 246 -13.27 0.88 -12.19
C TRP A 246 -13.97 1.02 -10.83
N MET A 247 -13.24 1.34 -9.74
CA MET A 247 -13.81 1.57 -8.41
C MET A 247 -14.89 2.65 -8.42
N ARG A 248 -14.61 3.77 -9.09
CA ARG A 248 -15.56 4.90 -9.20
C ARG A 248 -16.78 4.56 -10.06
N ALA A 249 -16.60 3.78 -11.11
CA ALA A 249 -17.66 3.41 -12.04
C ALA A 249 -18.55 2.26 -11.53
N ASN A 250 -18.06 1.47 -10.56
CA ASN A 250 -18.74 0.25 -10.11
C ASN A 250 -18.80 0.15 -8.57
N PRO A 251 -19.42 1.13 -7.87
CA PRO A 251 -19.38 1.19 -6.40
C PRO A 251 -19.97 -0.05 -5.73
N GLU A 252 -21.06 -0.61 -6.23
CA GLU A 252 -21.69 -1.81 -5.67
C GLU A 252 -20.83 -3.06 -5.86
N ALA A 253 -20.25 -3.24 -7.05
CA ALA A 253 -19.34 -4.34 -7.32
C ALA A 253 -18.04 -4.21 -6.49
N ALA A 254 -17.58 -2.99 -6.24
CA ALA A 254 -16.45 -2.73 -5.35
C ALA A 254 -16.75 -3.13 -3.91
N VAL A 255 -17.94 -2.84 -3.40
CA VAL A 255 -18.41 -3.27 -2.08
C VAL A 255 -18.44 -4.79 -1.99
N ALA A 256 -19.04 -5.47 -2.97
CA ALA A 256 -19.12 -6.93 -3.00
C ALA A 256 -17.74 -7.60 -3.03
N LEU A 257 -16.76 -6.99 -3.74
CA LEU A 257 -15.39 -7.49 -3.81
C LEU A 257 -14.64 -7.30 -2.49
N LEU A 258 -14.80 -6.16 -1.81
CA LEU A 258 -14.01 -5.80 -0.63
C LEU A 258 -14.55 -6.36 0.68
N ALA A 259 -15.86 -6.54 0.81
CA ALA A 259 -16.50 -6.98 2.05
C ALA A 259 -15.86 -8.26 2.65
N PRO A 260 -15.68 -9.36 1.90
CA PRO A 260 -15.06 -10.57 2.44
C PRO A 260 -13.58 -10.37 2.82
N ILE A 261 -12.87 -9.48 2.14
CA ILE A 261 -11.45 -9.20 2.39
C ILE A 261 -11.25 -8.39 3.67
N TRP A 262 -12.18 -7.51 3.97
CA TRP A 262 -12.17 -6.69 5.18
C TRP A 262 -12.74 -7.41 6.42
N GLY A 263 -12.98 -8.72 6.34
CA GLY A 263 -13.47 -9.54 7.44
C GLY A 263 -14.99 -9.59 7.49
N ASP A 264 -15.60 -9.72 6.32
CA ASP A 264 -17.06 -9.80 6.14
C ASP A 264 -17.80 -8.59 6.72
N LEU A 265 -17.20 -7.40 6.55
CA LEU A 265 -17.86 -6.15 6.95
C LEU A 265 -19.20 -6.01 6.23
N PRO A 266 -20.24 -5.51 6.93
CA PRO A 266 -21.53 -5.24 6.30
C PRO A 266 -21.37 -4.31 5.08
N PRO A 267 -22.08 -4.58 3.96
CA PRO A 267 -21.98 -3.75 2.76
C PRO A 267 -22.11 -2.24 2.98
N PRO A 268 -23.00 -1.74 3.86
CA PRO A 268 -23.09 -0.30 4.13
C PRO A 268 -21.81 0.28 4.73
N VAL A 269 -21.08 -0.49 5.57
CA VAL A 269 -19.80 -0.06 6.17
C VAL A 269 -18.72 0.07 5.11
N VAL A 270 -18.65 -0.92 4.21
CA VAL A 270 -17.70 -0.90 3.08
C VAL A 270 -18.04 0.26 2.13
N ALA A 271 -19.31 0.49 1.85
CA ALA A 271 -19.76 1.61 1.02
C ALA A 271 -19.37 2.96 1.66
N ALA A 272 -19.57 3.14 2.96
CA ALA A 272 -19.20 4.35 3.68
C ALA A 272 -17.69 4.62 3.60
N ALA A 273 -16.85 3.61 3.86
CA ALA A 273 -15.41 3.72 3.74
C ALA A 273 -14.97 4.08 2.29
N ASN A 274 -15.55 3.42 1.29
CA ASN A 274 -15.24 3.68 -0.11
C ASN A 274 -15.67 5.08 -0.57
N SER A 275 -16.79 5.60 -0.06
CA SER A 275 -17.30 6.91 -0.45
C SER A 275 -16.40 8.08 -0.04
N ARG A 276 -15.53 7.88 0.96
CA ARG A 276 -14.58 8.90 1.42
C ARG A 276 -13.29 8.94 0.61
N ARG A 277 -13.01 7.92 -0.24
CA ARG A 277 -11.79 7.87 -1.07
C ARG A 277 -12.10 8.29 -2.51
N THR A 278 -11.13 8.93 -3.14
CA THR A 278 -11.27 9.40 -4.53
C THR A 278 -10.90 8.33 -5.56
N TYR A 279 -10.01 7.39 -5.20
CA TYR A 279 -9.42 6.40 -6.10
C TYR A 279 -8.84 7.00 -7.39
N ALA A 280 -8.51 8.29 -7.37
CA ALA A 280 -7.93 9.01 -8.49
C ALA A 280 -6.40 8.91 -8.41
N VAL A 281 -5.84 7.95 -9.15
CA VAL A 281 -4.38 7.75 -9.22
C VAL A 281 -3.80 8.71 -10.25
N GLU A 282 -2.73 9.40 -9.85
CA GLU A 282 -2.04 10.40 -10.66
C GLU A 282 -0.52 10.34 -10.43
N PRO A 283 0.31 10.93 -11.32
CA PRO A 283 1.74 11.06 -11.11
C PRO A 283 2.03 11.90 -9.86
N VAL A 284 3.21 11.71 -9.27
CA VAL A 284 3.69 12.57 -8.21
C VAL A 284 4.48 13.72 -8.83
N GLU A 285 4.13 14.95 -8.48
CA GLU A 285 4.86 16.15 -8.89
C GLU A 285 5.62 16.75 -7.70
N ARG A 286 6.85 17.20 -7.94
CA ARG A 286 7.69 17.79 -6.88
C ARG A 286 7.06 19.02 -6.25
N SER A 287 6.35 19.84 -7.03
CA SER A 287 5.62 21.00 -6.55
C SER A 287 4.57 20.69 -5.48
N GLN A 288 4.12 19.42 -5.40
CA GLN A 288 3.08 18.96 -4.49
C GLN A 288 3.64 18.37 -3.18
N LEU A 289 4.97 18.26 -3.04
CA LEU A 289 5.61 17.66 -1.87
C LEU A 289 5.78 18.63 -0.68
N GLY A 290 5.31 19.89 -0.79
CA GLY A 290 5.33 20.82 0.33
C GLY A 290 4.57 20.33 1.56
N GLU A 291 3.47 19.58 1.36
CA GLU A 291 2.72 18.94 2.43
C GLU A 291 3.53 17.82 3.12
N GLN A 292 4.31 17.04 2.35
CA GLN A 292 5.23 16.05 2.91
C GLN A 292 6.27 16.69 3.82
N GLN A 293 6.77 17.88 3.47
CA GLN A 293 7.70 18.62 4.32
C GLN A 293 7.01 19.08 5.60
N ALA A 294 5.78 19.59 5.54
CA ALA A 294 5.02 19.98 6.72
C ALA A 294 4.81 18.80 7.70
N ILE A 295 4.52 17.61 7.18
CA ILE A 295 4.40 16.38 7.98
C ILE A 295 5.74 16.05 8.64
N ALA A 296 6.85 16.12 7.90
CA ALA A 296 8.18 15.85 8.41
C ALA A 296 8.58 16.81 9.53
N ASP A 297 8.27 18.09 9.39
CA ASP A 297 8.55 19.10 10.40
C ASP A 297 7.77 18.86 11.69
N VAL A 298 6.47 18.56 11.60
CA VAL A 298 5.63 18.21 12.76
C VAL A 298 6.16 16.96 13.46
N PHE A 299 6.54 15.93 12.73
CA PHE A 299 7.08 14.71 13.33
C PHE A 299 8.44 14.91 13.97
N HIS A 300 9.28 15.77 13.40
CA HIS A 300 10.55 16.13 14.03
C HIS A 300 10.34 16.93 15.32
N GLU A 301 9.48 17.95 15.31
CA GLU A 301 9.11 18.74 16.49
C GLU A 301 8.54 17.84 17.61
N ALA A 302 7.68 16.89 17.25
CA ALA A 302 7.08 15.91 18.16
C ALA A 302 8.07 14.80 18.60
N LYS A 303 9.33 14.82 18.14
CA LYS A 303 10.38 13.80 18.41
C LYS A 303 9.97 12.39 17.95
N LEU A 304 9.14 12.29 16.92
CA LEU A 304 8.71 11.01 16.33
C LEU A 304 9.70 10.50 15.28
N ILE A 305 10.47 11.40 14.66
CA ILE A 305 11.63 11.08 13.84
C ILE A 305 12.90 11.68 14.46
N PRO A 306 14.05 10.99 14.36
CA PRO A 306 15.27 11.35 15.10
C PRO A 306 16.01 12.56 14.52
N ARG A 307 15.71 12.97 13.29
CA ARG A 307 16.41 14.02 12.55
C ARG A 307 15.48 14.76 11.61
N ARG A 308 15.81 16.00 11.28
CA ARG A 308 15.17 16.70 10.18
C ARG A 308 15.52 16.03 8.86
N ILE A 309 14.57 16.01 7.97
CA ILE A 309 14.73 15.52 6.59
C ILE A 309 14.22 16.57 5.62
N ASP A 310 14.76 16.59 4.42
CA ASP A 310 14.15 17.28 3.27
C ASP A 310 13.21 16.27 2.57
N ALA A 311 11.93 16.34 2.92
CA ALA A 311 10.94 15.44 2.38
C ALA A 311 10.61 15.72 0.91
N THR A 312 11.09 16.85 0.35
CA THR A 312 10.90 17.20 -1.05
C THR A 312 11.98 16.65 -1.96
N ALA A 313 13.13 16.23 -1.41
CA ALA A 313 14.28 15.72 -2.17
C ALA A 313 14.18 14.24 -2.58
N VAL A 314 13.03 13.60 -2.41
CA VAL A 314 12.81 12.19 -2.74
C VAL A 314 12.91 11.93 -4.23
N PRO A 315 13.36 10.73 -4.66
CA PRO A 315 13.24 10.29 -6.03
C PRO A 315 11.77 10.19 -6.46
N ILE A 316 11.47 10.65 -7.67
CA ILE A 316 10.15 10.58 -8.28
C ILE A 316 10.29 9.94 -9.66
N TRP A 317 9.54 8.88 -9.90
CA TRP A 317 9.37 8.32 -11.21
C TRP A 317 8.22 9.02 -11.96
N GLN A 318 8.37 9.22 -13.25
CA GLN A 318 7.32 9.77 -14.10
C GLN A 318 6.86 8.71 -15.11
N PRO A 319 5.55 8.58 -15.33
CA PRO A 319 5.08 7.71 -16.39
C PRO A 319 5.62 8.19 -17.73
N PRO A 320 6.02 7.26 -18.62
CA PRO A 320 6.42 7.63 -19.97
C PRO A 320 5.29 8.42 -20.64
N ALA A 321 5.65 9.49 -21.35
CA ALA A 321 4.69 10.26 -22.12
C ALA A 321 3.90 9.30 -23.02
N GLY A 322 2.58 9.30 -22.91
CA GLY A 322 1.73 8.41 -23.68
C GLY A 322 2.03 8.58 -25.16
N ARG A 323 2.35 7.48 -25.85
CA ARG A 323 2.20 7.47 -27.31
C ARG A 323 0.69 7.54 -27.52
N GLY A 324 0.20 8.73 -27.92
CA GLY A 324 -1.20 8.99 -28.25
C GLY A 324 -1.75 8.05 -29.32
#